data_b565768a824936fa7673453aaec8583d
#
_entry.id   b565768a824936fa7673453aaec8583d
#
_cell.length_a   1.000
_cell.length_b   1.000
_cell.length_c   1.000
_cell.angle_alpha   90.00
_cell.angle_beta   90.00
_cell.angle_gamma   90.00
#
_symmetry.space_group_name_H-M   'P 1'
#
loop_
_entity.id
_entity.type
_entity.pdbx_description
1 polymer ?
#
loop_
_entity_poly.entity_id
_entity_poly.type
_entity_poly.pdbx_seq_one_letter_code
_entity_poly.pdbx_strand_id
1 'polypeptide(L)'
;MEEAWTHHIPRLMVLGNLGSLLDVEPRQLTDWFHVAFVDAYDWVVEPNVLGMGTFAVGEAMMTKPYVSGTPYINKMSDHCAQCEFDPKSTCPISKLYWAFLARHEDAFKGNHRMNMALASMRRRAAEQKALDAAAFTEWSGKLSKP
;
A
#
# COMPACT_ATOMS: atom_id res chain seq x y z
N MET A 1 -0.37 19.18 -2.95
CA MET A 1 0.19 19.28 -1.57
C MET A 1 0.69 20.71 -1.40
N GLU A 2 -0.18 21.58 -0.97
CA GLU A 2 0.13 23.03 -0.89
C GLU A 2 1.18 23.34 0.18
N GLU A 3 1.23 22.55 1.27
CA GLU A 3 2.14 22.80 2.40
C GLU A 3 3.41 21.93 2.38
N ALA A 4 3.55 21.00 1.43
CA ALA A 4 4.65 20.03 1.33
C ALA A 4 4.95 19.32 2.68
N TRP A 5 3.92 19.18 3.52
CA TRP A 5 3.97 18.53 4.82
C TRP A 5 2.66 17.78 5.12
N THR A 6 2.77 16.64 5.77
CA THR A 6 1.67 15.94 6.41
C THR A 6 2.20 15.05 7.53
N HIS A 7 1.34 14.67 8.47
CA HIS A 7 1.73 13.79 9.56
C HIS A 7 2.28 12.45 9.03
N HIS A 8 3.23 11.86 9.76
CA HIS A 8 3.88 10.59 9.39
C HIS A 8 2.88 9.46 9.09
N ILE A 9 1.80 9.34 9.87
CA ILE A 9 0.80 8.27 9.69
C ILE A 9 0.11 8.33 8.33
N PRO A 10 -0.47 9.44 7.84
CA PRO A 10 -0.97 9.53 6.47
C PRO A 10 0.07 9.21 5.41
N ARG A 11 1.33 9.59 5.61
CA ARG A 11 2.40 9.26 4.65
C ARG A 11 2.53 7.74 4.47
N LEU A 12 2.59 6.97 5.55
CA LEU A 12 2.73 5.52 5.48
C LEU A 12 1.41 4.81 5.14
N MET A 13 0.32 5.17 5.84
CA MET A 13 -0.95 4.45 5.73
C MET A 13 -1.71 4.71 4.43
N VAL A 14 -1.53 5.89 3.85
CA VAL A 14 -2.23 6.28 2.62
C VAL A 14 -1.25 6.26 1.44
N LEU A 15 -0.25 7.14 1.44
CA LEU A 15 0.64 7.32 0.30
C LEU A 15 1.60 6.13 0.12
N GLY A 16 2.34 5.75 1.15
CA GLY A 16 3.23 4.59 1.11
C GLY A 16 2.50 3.28 0.85
N ASN A 17 1.34 3.10 1.50
CA ASN A 17 0.49 1.95 1.27
C ASN A 17 0.00 1.88 -0.20
N LEU A 18 -0.49 2.99 -0.76
CA LEU A 18 -0.92 3.03 -2.16
C LEU A 18 0.23 2.72 -3.11
N GLY A 19 1.40 3.32 -2.91
CA GLY A 19 2.60 3.04 -3.71
C GLY A 19 2.97 1.55 -3.67
N SER A 20 2.99 0.94 -2.48
CA SER A 20 3.27 -0.49 -2.33
C SER A 20 2.20 -1.38 -2.98
N LEU A 21 0.91 -1.04 -2.85
CA LEU A 21 -0.18 -1.80 -3.46
C LEU A 21 -0.16 -1.74 -5.00
N LEU A 22 0.44 -0.69 -5.57
CA LEU A 22 0.60 -0.49 -7.02
C LEU A 22 1.97 -0.94 -7.54
N ASP A 23 2.76 -1.62 -6.69
CA ASP A 23 4.10 -2.11 -7.04
C ASP A 23 5.03 -1.00 -7.57
N VAL A 24 4.91 0.22 -7.04
CA VAL A 24 5.88 1.28 -7.30
C VAL A 24 7.24 0.80 -6.80
N GLU A 25 8.26 0.93 -7.65
CA GLU A 25 9.60 0.50 -7.30
C GLU A 25 10.05 1.19 -5.99
N PRO A 26 10.54 0.44 -4.98
CA PRO A 26 10.82 0.96 -3.65
C PRO A 26 11.73 2.19 -3.63
N ARG A 27 12.76 2.22 -4.47
CA ARG A 27 13.68 3.37 -4.54
C ARG A 27 12.99 4.59 -5.13
N GLN A 28 12.20 4.43 -6.20
CA GLN A 28 11.44 5.51 -6.81
C GLN A 28 10.42 6.11 -5.83
N LEU A 29 9.74 5.27 -5.05
CA LEU A 29 8.83 5.75 -4.02
C LEU A 29 9.57 6.54 -2.94
N THR A 30 10.74 6.08 -2.51
CA THR A 30 11.59 6.75 -1.52
C THR A 30 12.06 8.10 -2.05
N ASP A 31 12.55 8.16 -3.28
CA ASP A 31 13.00 9.39 -3.94
C ASP A 31 11.86 10.40 -4.11
N TRP A 32 10.65 9.91 -4.43
CA TRP A 32 9.46 10.75 -4.48
C TRP A 32 9.15 11.38 -3.10
N PHE A 33 9.27 10.63 -2.00
CA PHE A 33 9.08 11.18 -0.65
C PHE A 33 10.10 12.26 -0.32
N HIS A 34 11.36 12.11 -0.74
CA HIS A 34 12.39 13.14 -0.55
C HIS A 34 12.06 14.46 -1.27
N VAL A 35 11.45 14.38 -2.44
CA VAL A 35 11.08 15.57 -3.22
C VAL A 35 9.75 16.18 -2.76
N ALA A 36 8.82 15.34 -2.29
CA ALA A 36 7.45 15.76 -1.99
C ALA A 36 7.30 16.44 -0.62
N PHE A 37 8.23 16.21 0.33
CA PHE A 37 8.10 16.69 1.70
C PHE A 37 9.30 17.50 2.16
N VAL A 38 9.05 18.66 2.80
CA VAL A 38 10.10 19.57 3.29
C VAL A 38 10.94 19.02 4.44
N ASP A 39 10.40 18.07 5.19
CA ASP A 39 11.05 17.40 6.32
C ASP A 39 11.54 15.98 5.99
N ALA A 40 11.79 15.71 4.72
CA ALA A 40 12.23 14.42 4.22
C ALA A 40 13.76 14.25 4.38
N TYR A 41 14.21 14.01 5.60
CA TYR A 41 15.60 13.67 5.88
C TYR A 41 15.89 12.20 5.61
N ASP A 42 17.08 11.87 5.10
CA ASP A 42 17.51 10.49 4.77
C ASP A 42 17.27 9.52 5.93
N TRP A 43 17.68 9.88 7.14
CA TRP A 43 17.52 9.06 8.34
C TRP A 43 16.06 8.86 8.78
N VAL A 44 15.12 9.62 8.19
CA VAL A 44 13.66 9.44 8.37
C VAL A 44 13.06 8.65 7.22
N VAL A 45 13.34 9.05 5.98
CA VAL A 45 12.69 8.50 4.78
C VAL A 45 13.19 7.09 4.48
N GLU A 46 14.49 6.86 4.52
CA GLU A 46 15.07 5.54 4.23
C GLU A 46 14.49 4.42 5.13
N PRO A 47 14.52 4.52 6.47
CA PRO A 47 13.96 3.45 7.29
C PRO A 47 12.43 3.35 7.22
N ASN A 48 11.73 4.47 7.07
CA ASN A 48 10.28 4.47 7.12
C ASN A 48 9.63 4.12 5.77
N VAL A 49 10.16 4.61 4.66
CA VAL A 49 9.60 4.32 3.33
C VAL A 49 10.23 3.07 2.76
N LEU A 50 11.54 3.07 2.50
CA LEU A 50 12.23 1.94 1.89
C LEU A 50 12.20 0.69 2.78
N GLY A 51 12.54 0.86 4.05
CA GLY A 51 12.62 -0.26 4.99
C GLY A 51 11.26 -0.78 5.41
N MET A 52 10.41 0.09 5.95
CA MET A 52 9.13 -0.30 6.57
C MET A 52 7.97 -0.30 5.57
N GLY A 53 7.79 0.80 4.83
CA GLY A 53 6.63 0.98 3.94
C GLY A 53 6.60 -0.03 2.81
N THR A 54 7.70 -0.15 2.07
CA THR A 54 7.79 -1.03 0.88
C THR A 54 8.19 -2.47 1.19
N PHE A 55 8.67 -2.75 2.40
CA PHE A 55 9.23 -4.06 2.76
C PHE A 55 10.45 -4.49 1.91
N ALA A 56 11.16 -3.54 1.30
CA ALA A 56 12.25 -3.81 0.37
C ALA A 56 13.43 -4.57 1.00
N VAL A 57 13.64 -4.41 2.31
CA VAL A 57 14.68 -5.12 3.07
C VAL A 57 14.15 -6.36 3.80
N GLY A 58 12.91 -6.75 3.52
CA GLY A 58 12.29 -7.94 4.08
C GLY A 58 12.19 -7.93 5.60
N GLU A 59 12.39 -9.09 6.21
CA GLU A 59 12.26 -9.29 7.67
C GLU A 59 13.39 -8.65 8.50
N ALA A 60 14.38 -8.02 7.86
CA ALA A 60 15.44 -7.31 8.58
C ALA A 60 14.91 -6.10 9.37
N MET A 61 13.85 -5.45 8.89
CA MET A 61 13.23 -4.32 9.58
C MET A 61 11.82 -4.58 10.06
N MET A 62 11.02 -5.34 9.31
CA MET A 62 9.61 -5.56 9.61
C MET A 62 9.25 -7.03 9.48
N THR A 63 8.38 -7.53 10.36
CA THR A 63 7.93 -8.93 10.33
C THR A 63 6.94 -9.24 9.21
N LYS A 64 6.42 -8.21 8.53
CA LYS A 64 5.49 -8.30 7.39
C LYS A 64 5.44 -6.98 6.65
N PRO A 65 5.02 -6.96 5.36
CA PRO A 65 4.83 -5.70 4.64
C PRO A 65 3.79 -4.81 5.32
N TYR A 66 4.01 -3.51 5.26
CA TYR A 66 3.11 -2.48 5.81
C TYR A 66 2.02 -2.12 4.81
N VAL A 67 1.22 -3.11 4.45
CA VAL A 67 0.10 -2.94 3.51
C VAL A 67 -1.23 -3.22 4.19
N SER A 68 -2.25 -2.48 3.79
CA SER A 68 -3.59 -2.61 4.37
C SER A 68 -4.69 -2.29 3.35
N GLY A 69 -5.86 -2.85 3.58
CA GLY A 69 -7.09 -2.47 2.88
C GLY A 69 -7.80 -1.29 3.53
N THR A 70 -8.85 -0.84 2.89
CA THR A 70 -9.67 0.29 3.32
C THR A 70 -10.20 0.21 4.76
N PRO A 71 -10.61 -0.96 5.30
CA PRO A 71 -11.13 -1.02 6.67
C PRO A 71 -10.14 -0.53 7.73
N TYR A 72 -8.83 -0.76 7.50
CA TYR A 72 -7.80 -0.28 8.42
C TYR A 72 -7.64 1.24 8.33
N ILE A 73 -7.57 1.79 7.12
CA ILE A 73 -7.46 3.24 6.87
C ILE A 73 -8.65 3.97 7.48
N ASN A 74 -9.88 3.48 7.21
CA ASN A 74 -11.11 4.07 7.72
C ASN A 74 -11.22 4.04 9.26
N LYS A 75 -10.62 3.02 9.90
CA LYS A 75 -10.58 2.93 11.36
C LYS A 75 -9.56 3.88 12.00
N MET A 76 -8.43 4.09 11.33
CA MET A 76 -7.27 4.79 11.89
C MET A 76 -7.19 6.26 11.51
N SER A 77 -8.09 6.74 10.64
CA SER A 77 -8.09 8.12 10.14
C SER A 77 -9.51 8.59 9.81
N ASP A 78 -9.68 9.89 9.62
CA ASP A 78 -10.90 10.55 9.18
C ASP A 78 -10.93 10.80 7.65
N HIS A 79 -9.89 10.40 6.92
CA HIS A 79 -9.78 10.65 5.47
C HIS A 79 -10.95 10.10 4.66
N CYS A 80 -11.51 8.95 5.08
CA CYS A 80 -12.63 8.35 4.35
C CYS A 80 -13.93 9.14 4.49
N ALA A 81 -14.09 9.96 5.54
CA ALA A 81 -15.32 10.71 5.77
C ALA A 81 -15.57 11.82 4.73
N GLN A 82 -14.51 12.34 4.11
CA GLN A 82 -14.57 13.41 3.12
C GLN A 82 -14.11 12.93 1.71
N CYS A 83 -13.87 11.63 1.55
CA CYS A 83 -13.40 11.04 0.30
C CYS A 83 -14.57 10.80 -0.67
N GLU A 84 -14.34 11.00 -1.97
CA GLU A 84 -15.32 10.67 -3.01
C GLU A 84 -15.60 9.16 -3.12
N PHE A 85 -14.69 8.32 -2.61
CA PHE A 85 -14.83 6.87 -2.61
C PHE A 85 -15.41 6.37 -1.28
N ASP A 86 -16.48 5.59 -1.36
CA ASP A 86 -17.01 4.90 -0.19
C ASP A 86 -16.08 3.75 0.24
N PRO A 87 -15.65 3.71 1.52
CA PRO A 87 -14.68 2.73 2.00
C PRO A 87 -15.17 1.28 1.95
N LYS A 88 -16.48 1.05 1.83
CA LYS A 88 -17.07 -0.29 1.82
C LYS A 88 -17.34 -0.82 0.40
N SER A 89 -17.58 0.08 -0.56
CA SER A 89 -18.09 -0.31 -1.88
C SER A 89 -17.23 0.15 -3.05
N THR A 90 -16.86 1.44 -3.12
CA THR A 90 -16.23 2.00 -4.32
C THR A 90 -14.73 2.22 -4.19
N CYS A 91 -14.18 2.29 -2.97
CA CYS A 91 -12.75 2.54 -2.76
C CYS A 91 -11.87 1.43 -3.36
N PRO A 92 -10.93 1.77 -4.25
CA PRO A 92 -10.09 0.77 -4.92
C PRO A 92 -9.08 0.08 -3.99
N ILE A 93 -8.70 0.72 -2.89
CA ILE A 93 -7.63 0.24 -1.97
C ILE A 93 -7.86 -1.20 -1.52
N SER A 94 -9.10 -1.60 -1.20
CA SER A 94 -9.38 -2.98 -0.79
C SER A 94 -9.15 -3.99 -1.91
N LYS A 95 -9.51 -3.65 -3.15
CA LYS A 95 -9.25 -4.51 -4.32
C LYS A 95 -7.75 -4.59 -4.60
N LEU A 96 -7.05 -3.46 -4.55
CA LEU A 96 -5.60 -3.40 -4.71
C LEU A 96 -4.88 -4.23 -3.64
N TYR A 97 -5.35 -4.20 -2.39
CA TYR A 97 -4.79 -5.04 -1.31
C TYR A 97 -4.90 -6.54 -1.62
N TRP A 98 -6.06 -7.01 -2.08
CA TRP A 98 -6.22 -8.41 -2.45
C TRP A 98 -5.40 -8.78 -3.69
N ALA A 99 -5.33 -7.90 -4.67
CA ALA A 99 -4.47 -8.06 -5.84
C ALA A 99 -2.98 -8.13 -5.47
N PHE A 100 -2.53 -7.28 -4.53
CA PHE A 100 -1.16 -7.30 -4.00
C PHE A 100 -0.84 -8.66 -3.36
N LEU A 101 -1.71 -9.16 -2.47
CA LEU A 101 -1.50 -10.46 -1.83
C LEU A 101 -1.41 -11.60 -2.84
N ALA A 102 -2.22 -11.55 -3.91
CA ALA A 102 -2.20 -12.56 -4.94
C ALA A 102 -0.91 -12.53 -5.79
N ARG A 103 -0.41 -11.34 -6.12
CA ARG A 103 0.83 -11.19 -6.90
C ARG A 103 2.09 -11.58 -6.11
N HIS A 104 2.09 -11.30 -4.82
CA HIS A 104 3.24 -11.53 -3.94
C HIS A 104 3.09 -12.78 -3.05
N GLU A 105 2.14 -13.67 -3.36
CA GLU A 105 1.88 -14.86 -2.55
C GLU A 105 3.14 -15.70 -2.32
N ASP A 106 3.93 -15.90 -3.38
CA ASP A 106 5.15 -16.70 -3.31
C ASP A 106 6.23 -16.06 -2.44
N ALA A 107 6.36 -14.74 -2.49
CA ALA A 107 7.32 -14.00 -1.66
C ALA A 107 7.00 -14.08 -0.16
N PHE A 108 5.73 -14.31 0.19
CA PHE A 108 5.28 -14.41 1.59
C PHE A 108 5.14 -15.87 2.08
N LYS A 109 5.55 -16.86 1.28
CA LYS A 109 5.60 -18.26 1.72
C LYS A 109 6.55 -18.40 2.90
N GLY A 110 6.04 -18.99 4.00
CA GLY A 110 6.81 -19.14 5.23
C GLY A 110 6.66 -17.99 6.24
N ASN A 111 6.19 -16.83 5.82
CA ASN A 111 5.91 -15.73 6.75
C ASN A 111 4.59 -15.98 7.51
N HIS A 112 4.72 -16.42 8.76
CA HIS A 112 3.59 -16.80 9.60
C HIS A 112 2.62 -15.63 9.88
N ARG A 113 3.11 -14.37 9.85
CA ARG A 113 2.30 -13.16 10.03
C ARG A 113 1.36 -12.91 8.85
N MET A 114 1.69 -13.43 7.67
CA MET A 114 0.88 -13.30 6.46
C MET A 114 -0.11 -14.45 6.27
N ASN A 115 0.00 -15.54 7.03
CA ASN A 115 -0.80 -16.76 6.83
C ASN A 115 -2.30 -16.50 6.79
N MET A 116 -2.85 -15.70 7.71
CA MET A 116 -4.29 -15.41 7.75
C MET A 116 -4.75 -14.58 6.54
N ALA A 117 -3.95 -13.60 6.14
CA ALA A 117 -4.25 -12.75 4.98
C ALA A 117 -4.22 -13.58 3.69
N LEU A 118 -3.18 -14.40 3.49
CA LEU A 118 -3.06 -15.30 2.34
C LEU A 118 -4.18 -16.35 2.31
N ALA A 119 -4.51 -16.96 3.45
CA ALA A 119 -5.63 -17.91 3.53
C ALA A 119 -6.97 -17.26 3.17
N SER A 120 -7.18 -16.01 3.57
CA SER A 120 -8.37 -15.24 3.21
C SER A 120 -8.39 -14.90 1.72
N MET A 121 -7.27 -14.47 1.15
CA MET A 121 -7.11 -14.21 -0.29
C MET A 121 -7.38 -15.48 -1.12
N ARG A 122 -6.84 -16.62 -0.73
CA ARG A 122 -7.05 -17.90 -1.44
C ARG A 122 -8.52 -18.30 -1.51
N ARG A 123 -9.30 -18.04 -0.44
CA ARG A 123 -10.75 -18.37 -0.35
C ARG A 123 -11.64 -17.41 -1.12
N ARG A 124 -11.14 -16.31 -1.67
CA ARG A 124 -11.94 -15.39 -2.49
C ARG A 124 -12.42 -16.09 -3.75
N ALA A 125 -13.66 -15.81 -4.15
CA ALA A 125 -14.24 -16.33 -5.41
C ALA A 125 -13.41 -15.89 -6.61
N ALA A 126 -13.38 -16.72 -7.65
CA ALA A 126 -12.61 -16.44 -8.87
C ALA A 126 -13.00 -15.10 -9.52
N GLU A 127 -14.30 -14.80 -9.54
CA GLU A 127 -14.82 -13.52 -10.05
C GLU A 127 -14.26 -12.32 -9.26
N GLN A 128 -14.21 -12.41 -7.93
CA GLN A 128 -13.64 -11.35 -7.09
C GLN A 128 -12.15 -11.18 -7.33
N LYS A 129 -11.40 -12.27 -7.49
CA LYS A 129 -9.96 -12.20 -7.84
C LYS A 129 -9.73 -11.54 -9.19
N ALA A 130 -10.61 -11.80 -10.17
CA ALA A 130 -10.53 -11.12 -11.47
C ALA A 130 -10.80 -9.61 -11.35
N LEU A 131 -11.78 -9.19 -10.54
CA LEU A 131 -12.05 -7.78 -10.26
C LEU A 131 -10.91 -7.09 -9.51
N ASP A 132 -10.27 -7.80 -8.58
CA ASP A 132 -9.09 -7.29 -7.86
C ASP A 132 -7.92 -7.06 -8.83
N ALA A 133 -7.64 -8.02 -9.71
CA ALA A 133 -6.59 -7.92 -10.73
C ALA A 133 -6.87 -6.80 -11.75
N ALA A 134 -8.13 -6.66 -12.19
CA ALA A 134 -8.54 -5.57 -13.09
C ALA A 134 -8.34 -4.20 -12.46
N ALA A 135 -8.67 -4.05 -11.17
CA ALA A 135 -8.42 -2.81 -10.44
C ALA A 135 -6.93 -2.44 -10.40
N PHE A 136 -6.05 -3.43 -10.19
CA PHE A 136 -4.60 -3.18 -10.25
C PHE A 136 -4.17 -2.69 -11.63
N THR A 137 -4.59 -3.34 -12.70
CA THR A 137 -4.25 -2.95 -14.07
C THR A 137 -4.74 -1.53 -14.40
N GLU A 138 -5.95 -1.20 -13.97
CA GLU A 138 -6.53 0.14 -14.17
C GLU A 138 -5.70 1.23 -13.46
N TRP A 139 -5.44 1.03 -12.17
CA TRP A 139 -4.81 2.05 -11.33
C TRP A 139 -3.31 2.18 -11.58
N SER A 140 -2.60 1.07 -11.85
CA SER A 140 -1.19 1.14 -12.28
C SER A 140 -1.04 1.86 -13.62
N GLY A 141 -1.98 1.64 -14.56
CA GLY A 141 -2.03 2.37 -15.83
C GLY A 141 -2.29 3.88 -15.69
N LYS A 142 -2.96 4.31 -14.62
CA LYS A 142 -3.14 5.76 -14.32
C LYS A 142 -1.87 6.41 -13.81
N LEU A 143 -1.04 5.68 -13.03
CA LEU A 143 0.26 6.17 -12.57
C LEU A 143 1.30 6.28 -13.68
N SER A 144 1.22 5.42 -14.69
CA SER A 144 2.18 5.38 -15.80
C SER A 144 1.91 6.41 -16.89
N LYS A 145 0.84 7.20 -16.76
CA LYS A 145 0.55 8.29 -17.72
C LYS A 145 1.25 9.56 -17.25
N PRO A 146 2.02 10.21 -18.13
CA PRO A 146 2.67 11.49 -17.84
C PRO A 146 1.66 12.61 -17.58
#